data_da6d4936bb8a6adb186a731940047066
#
_entry.id   da6d4936bb8a6adb186a731940047066
#
_cell.length_a   1.000
_cell.length_b   1.000
_cell.length_c   1.000
_cell.angle_alpha   90.00
_cell.angle_beta   90.00
_cell.angle_gamma   90.00
#
_symmetry.space_group_name_H-M   'P 1'
#
loop_
_entity.id
_entity.type
_entity.pdbx_description
1 polymer ?
#
loop_
_entity_poly.entity_id
_entity_poly.type
_entity_poly.pdbx_seq_one_letter_code
_entity_poly.pdbx_strand_id
1 'polypeptide(L)'
;RIKVTELFKGNLAKVVFIGSILAALQQITGINVIINYAPSIFEMTGVAGDIALVQSILVGVVNLLFTLIAVWLVDKVGRKILLLCGSLGMGISLLYLVYTFVVPAANGIGALIAVLCYIGFFAASLAPLMWVVTSEIYPSRIRGTAMSLSTGISWLCTFLTVQFFPWILNN
;
A
#
# COMPACT_ATOMS: atom_id res chain seq x y z
N ARG A 1 3.82 -32.72 -0.74
CA ARG A 1 3.10 -31.61 -0.07
C ARG A 1 3.84 -31.32 1.23
N ILE A 2 4.36 -30.12 1.37
CA ILE A 2 5.04 -29.68 2.58
C ILE A 2 3.99 -29.32 3.64
N LYS A 3 4.16 -29.82 4.84
CA LYS A 3 3.27 -29.43 5.96
C LYS A 3 3.60 -28.01 6.41
N VAL A 4 2.59 -27.22 6.73
CA VAL A 4 2.75 -25.84 7.24
C VAL A 4 3.69 -25.77 8.45
N THR A 5 3.73 -26.85 9.25
CA THR A 5 4.63 -26.97 10.40
C THR A 5 6.13 -26.99 10.04
N GLU A 6 6.48 -27.30 8.80
CA GLU A 6 7.89 -27.27 8.34
C GLU A 6 8.37 -25.84 8.07
N LEU A 7 7.45 -24.89 7.79
CA LEU A 7 7.77 -23.48 7.59
C LEU A 7 8.37 -22.81 8.83
N PHE A 8 8.03 -23.32 10.01
CA PHE A 8 8.46 -22.75 11.30
C PHE A 8 9.71 -23.42 11.88
N LYS A 9 10.46 -24.22 11.08
CA LYS A 9 11.69 -24.88 11.53
C LYS A 9 12.95 -24.18 11.03
N GLY A 10 13.84 -23.83 11.96
CA GLY A 10 15.19 -23.35 11.66
C GLY A 10 15.24 -22.07 10.81
N ASN A 11 16.11 -22.05 9.80
CA ASN A 11 16.32 -20.88 8.94
C ASN A 11 15.10 -20.55 8.06
N LEU A 12 14.23 -21.52 7.78
CA LEU A 12 13.00 -21.28 7.01
C LEU A 12 12.03 -20.37 7.76
N ALA A 13 11.94 -20.55 9.08
CA ALA A 13 11.10 -19.70 9.93
C ALA A 13 11.49 -18.22 9.84
N LYS A 14 12.80 -17.91 9.81
CA LYS A 14 13.28 -16.52 9.68
C LYS A 14 12.83 -15.88 8.36
N VAL A 15 12.96 -16.62 7.26
CA VAL A 15 12.60 -16.13 5.93
C VAL A 15 11.09 -15.93 5.81
N VAL A 16 10.31 -16.87 6.32
CA VAL A 16 8.83 -16.76 6.34
C VAL A 16 8.39 -15.60 7.23
N PHE A 17 9.04 -15.40 8.37
CA PHE A 17 8.76 -14.28 9.27
C PHE A 17 9.04 -12.93 8.61
N ILE A 18 10.19 -12.78 7.93
CA ILE A 18 10.55 -11.55 7.20
C ILE A 18 9.50 -11.24 6.12
N GLY A 19 9.14 -12.22 5.28
CA GLY A 19 8.14 -12.02 4.25
C GLY A 19 6.75 -11.70 4.80
N SER A 20 6.38 -12.30 5.94
CA SER A 20 5.11 -12.01 6.64
C SER A 20 5.10 -10.59 7.21
N ILE A 21 6.20 -10.12 7.78
CA ILE A 21 6.35 -8.74 8.25
C ILE A 21 6.25 -7.76 7.08
N LEU A 22 6.91 -8.03 5.97
CA LEU A 22 6.82 -7.18 4.78
C LEU A 22 5.38 -7.07 4.27
N ALA A 23 4.65 -8.20 4.25
CA ALA A 23 3.23 -8.25 3.88
C ALA A 23 2.36 -7.41 4.84
N ALA A 24 2.59 -7.53 6.14
CA ALA A 24 1.87 -6.76 7.15
C ALA A 24 2.18 -5.26 7.04
N LEU A 25 3.46 -4.88 6.94
CA LEU A 25 3.89 -3.49 6.81
C LEU A 25 3.29 -2.82 5.59
N GLN A 26 3.22 -3.51 4.44
CA GLN A 26 2.58 -2.99 3.23
C GLN A 26 1.12 -2.59 3.49
N GLN A 27 0.36 -3.35 4.26
CA GLN A 27 -1.05 -3.04 4.54
C GLN A 27 -1.22 -1.99 5.63
N ILE A 28 -0.32 -1.97 6.62
CA ILE A 28 -0.31 -0.97 7.70
C ILE A 28 -0.03 0.44 7.17
N THR A 29 0.59 0.59 5.97
CA THR A 29 0.70 1.91 5.31
C THR A 29 -0.65 2.59 5.06
N GLY A 30 -1.77 1.84 5.14
CA GLY A 30 -3.12 2.40 5.01
C GLY A 30 -3.60 2.57 3.57
N ILE A 31 -2.95 1.97 2.58
CA ILE A 31 -3.35 2.09 1.17
C ILE A 31 -4.81 1.72 0.93
N ASN A 32 -5.27 0.62 1.52
CA ASN A 32 -6.65 0.17 1.38
C ASN A 32 -7.64 1.10 2.07
N VAL A 33 -7.24 1.73 3.17
CA VAL A 33 -8.02 2.78 3.83
C VAL A 33 -8.17 3.97 2.90
N ILE A 34 -7.07 4.48 2.35
CA ILE A 34 -7.10 5.64 1.45
C ILE A 34 -7.93 5.36 0.21
N ILE A 35 -7.80 4.20 -0.42
CA ILE A 35 -8.58 3.84 -1.61
C ILE A 35 -10.07 3.71 -1.28
N ASN A 36 -10.43 3.04 -0.18
CA ASN A 36 -11.84 2.84 0.18
C ASN A 36 -12.53 4.10 0.68
N TYR A 37 -11.80 4.97 1.37
CA TYR A 37 -12.34 6.21 1.93
C TYR A 37 -11.99 7.47 1.11
N ALA A 38 -11.35 7.32 -0.07
CA ALA A 38 -11.03 8.44 -0.95
C ALA A 38 -12.24 9.33 -1.25
N PRO A 39 -13.43 8.81 -1.60
CA PRO A 39 -14.61 9.66 -1.82
C PRO A 39 -14.95 10.49 -0.58
N SER A 40 -14.99 9.87 0.60
CA SER A 40 -15.29 10.57 1.86
C SER A 40 -14.22 11.61 2.22
N ILE A 41 -12.94 11.31 1.98
CA ILE A 41 -11.83 12.26 2.17
C ILE A 41 -12.02 13.48 1.28
N PHE A 42 -12.47 13.28 0.04
CA PHE A 42 -12.71 14.37 -0.91
C PHE A 42 -13.95 15.19 -0.55
N GLU A 43 -15.03 14.55 -0.10
CA GLU A 43 -16.22 15.24 0.40
C GLU A 43 -15.90 16.14 1.60
N MET A 44 -15.07 15.68 2.53
CA MET A 44 -14.62 16.48 3.68
C MET A 44 -13.83 17.74 3.28
N THR A 45 -13.24 17.76 2.09
CA THR A 45 -12.53 18.93 1.54
C THR A 45 -13.43 19.89 0.76
N GLY A 46 -14.76 19.68 0.79
CA GLY A 46 -15.76 20.56 0.16
C GLY A 46 -15.96 20.33 -1.33
N VAL A 47 -15.54 19.20 -1.86
CA VAL A 47 -15.75 18.82 -3.26
C VAL A 47 -17.13 18.16 -3.41
N ALA A 48 -17.94 18.64 -4.34
CA ALA A 48 -19.31 18.14 -4.57
C ALA A 48 -19.31 16.64 -4.98
N GLY A 49 -20.35 15.90 -4.56
CA GLY A 49 -20.45 14.44 -4.72
C GLY A 49 -20.30 13.90 -6.16
N ASP A 50 -20.74 14.66 -7.18
CA ASP A 50 -20.57 14.25 -8.58
C ASP A 50 -19.10 14.18 -9.01
N ILE A 51 -18.23 14.95 -8.36
CA ILE A 51 -16.79 14.96 -8.61
C ILE A 51 -16.11 13.79 -7.92
N ALA A 52 -16.68 13.22 -6.86
CA ALA A 52 -16.11 12.07 -6.14
C ALA A 52 -15.96 10.83 -7.04
N LEU A 53 -16.90 10.60 -7.95
CA LEU A 53 -16.80 9.52 -8.94
C LEU A 53 -15.63 9.75 -9.91
N VAL A 54 -15.47 10.96 -10.41
CA VAL A 54 -14.37 11.33 -11.30
C VAL A 54 -13.03 11.15 -10.59
N GLN A 55 -12.95 11.53 -9.32
CA GLN A 55 -11.75 11.36 -8.49
C GLN A 55 -11.42 9.89 -8.27
N SER A 56 -12.42 9.04 -8.04
CA SER A 56 -12.23 7.58 -7.92
C SER A 56 -11.69 6.95 -9.21
N ILE A 57 -12.15 7.44 -10.37
CA ILE A 57 -11.62 7.03 -11.67
C ILE A 57 -10.15 7.47 -11.81
N LEU A 58 -9.81 8.71 -11.43
CA LEU A 58 -8.44 9.22 -11.44
C LEU A 58 -7.51 8.37 -10.56
N VAL A 59 -7.96 7.99 -9.37
CA VAL A 59 -7.23 7.07 -8.49
C VAL A 59 -6.93 5.75 -9.20
N GLY A 60 -7.91 5.16 -9.87
CA GLY A 60 -7.73 3.92 -10.64
C GLY A 60 -6.74 4.08 -11.80
N VAL A 61 -6.84 5.17 -12.55
CA VAL A 61 -5.94 5.49 -13.67
C VAL A 61 -4.52 5.69 -13.18
N VAL A 62 -4.31 6.49 -12.13
CA VAL A 62 -2.98 6.71 -11.54
C VAL A 62 -2.39 5.40 -11.04
N ASN A 63 -3.16 4.58 -10.33
CA ASN A 63 -2.71 3.27 -9.85
C ASN A 63 -2.23 2.40 -11.02
N LEU A 64 -3.04 2.28 -12.09
CA LEU A 64 -2.69 1.50 -13.26
C LEU A 64 -1.41 1.99 -13.94
N LEU A 65 -1.32 3.30 -14.22
CA LEU A 65 -0.17 3.89 -14.90
C LEU A 65 1.12 3.70 -14.09
N PHE A 66 1.09 4.00 -12.80
CA PHE A 66 2.27 3.85 -11.94
C PHE A 66 2.66 2.39 -11.71
N THR A 67 1.70 1.45 -11.70
CA THR A 67 2.00 0.02 -11.66
C THR A 67 2.72 -0.44 -12.94
N LEU A 68 2.30 0.02 -14.11
CA LEU A 68 2.98 -0.30 -15.38
C LEU A 68 4.40 0.28 -15.40
N ILE A 69 4.57 1.52 -14.94
CA ILE A 69 5.89 2.15 -14.80
C ILE A 69 6.76 1.35 -13.82
N ALA A 70 6.19 0.87 -12.71
CA ALA A 70 6.90 0.11 -11.70
C ALA A 70 7.49 -1.20 -12.26
N VAL A 71 6.72 -1.94 -13.05
CA VAL A 71 7.19 -3.19 -13.68
C VAL A 71 8.44 -2.94 -14.51
N TRP A 72 8.47 -1.84 -15.24
CA TRP A 72 9.64 -1.48 -16.06
C TRP A 72 10.81 -0.94 -15.20
N LEU A 73 10.50 -0.24 -14.11
CA LEU A 73 11.49 0.44 -13.28
C LEU A 73 12.21 -0.52 -12.31
N VAL A 74 11.52 -1.58 -11.86
CA VAL A 74 12.06 -2.59 -10.93
C VAL A 74 13.36 -3.21 -11.46
N ASP A 75 13.42 -3.51 -12.75
CA ASP A 75 14.57 -4.15 -13.36
C ASP A 75 15.72 -3.18 -13.62
N LYS A 76 15.45 -1.87 -13.76
CA LYS A 76 16.45 -0.84 -14.05
C LYS A 76 17.08 -0.20 -12.83
N VAL A 77 16.27 0.18 -11.85
CA VAL A 77 16.69 0.98 -10.69
C VAL A 77 17.04 0.08 -9.50
N GLY A 78 16.49 -1.13 -9.47
CA GLY A 78 16.68 -2.08 -8.39
C GLY A 78 15.68 -1.90 -7.22
N ARG A 79 15.43 -3.05 -6.55
CA ARG A 79 14.37 -3.17 -5.53
C ARG A 79 14.54 -2.22 -4.35
N LYS A 80 15.78 -2.06 -3.85
CA LYS A 80 16.08 -1.26 -2.65
C LYS A 80 15.83 0.24 -2.86
N ILE A 81 16.31 0.78 -3.99
CA ILE A 81 16.17 2.22 -4.29
C ILE A 81 14.69 2.54 -4.50
N LEU A 82 13.98 1.67 -5.22
CA LEU A 82 12.56 1.87 -5.51
C LEU A 82 11.71 1.83 -4.23
N LEU A 83 12.02 0.91 -3.28
CA LEU A 83 11.38 0.88 -1.97
C LEU A 83 11.64 2.14 -1.15
N LEU A 84 12.89 2.62 -1.12
CA LEU A 84 13.24 3.83 -0.37
C LEU A 84 12.58 5.07 -0.96
N CYS A 85 12.67 5.29 -2.26
CA CYS A 85 12.04 6.43 -2.92
C CYS A 85 10.53 6.40 -2.80
N GLY A 86 9.90 5.22 -2.94
CA GLY A 86 8.47 5.06 -2.78
C GLY A 86 8.00 5.33 -1.37
N SER A 87 8.66 4.77 -0.35
CA SER A 87 8.29 5.00 1.06
C SER A 87 8.48 6.46 1.49
N LEU A 88 9.56 7.12 1.05
CA LEU A 88 9.76 8.55 1.28
C LEU A 88 8.70 9.40 0.60
N GLY A 89 8.39 9.12 -0.68
CA GLY A 89 7.36 9.82 -1.42
C GLY A 89 5.97 9.66 -0.79
N MET A 90 5.63 8.45 -0.33
CA MET A 90 4.40 8.20 0.43
C MET A 90 4.35 9.00 1.73
N GLY A 91 5.44 9.01 2.50
CA GLY A 91 5.54 9.78 3.74
C GLY A 91 5.32 11.27 3.53
N ILE A 92 5.97 11.85 2.52
CA ILE A 92 5.82 13.26 2.15
C ILE A 92 4.37 13.56 1.71
N SER A 93 3.78 12.67 0.92
CA SER A 93 2.39 12.83 0.46
C SER A 93 1.39 12.81 1.62
N LEU A 94 1.59 11.93 2.61
CA LEU A 94 0.75 11.90 3.82
C LEU A 94 0.93 13.14 4.68
N LEU A 95 2.16 13.63 4.86
CA LEU A 95 2.40 14.87 5.59
C LEU A 95 1.74 16.07 4.90
N TYR A 96 1.78 16.12 3.58
CA TYR A 96 1.09 17.14 2.81
C TYR A 96 -0.43 17.00 2.93
N LEU A 97 -0.96 15.79 2.95
CA LEU A 97 -2.39 15.55 3.20
C LEU A 97 -2.82 16.09 4.58
N VAL A 98 -2.06 15.79 5.64
CA VAL A 98 -2.31 16.34 6.97
C VAL A 98 -2.28 17.86 6.96
N TYR A 99 -1.30 18.47 6.28
CA TYR A 99 -1.22 19.91 6.13
C TYR A 99 -2.48 20.51 5.51
N THR A 100 -3.06 19.86 4.48
CA THR A 100 -4.30 20.34 3.83
C THR A 100 -5.53 20.31 4.75
N PHE A 101 -5.55 19.44 5.77
CA PHE A 101 -6.62 19.43 6.77
C PHE A 101 -6.42 20.47 7.88
N VAL A 102 -5.18 20.80 8.22
CA VAL A 102 -4.88 21.74 9.30
C VAL A 102 -5.00 23.19 8.84
N VAL A 103 -4.69 23.48 7.58
CA VAL A 103 -4.72 24.84 7.02
C VAL A 103 -5.98 25.04 6.20
N PRO A 104 -6.96 25.86 6.68
CA PRO A 104 -8.24 26.07 5.99
C PRO A 104 -8.14 26.69 4.59
N ALA A 105 -7.00 27.30 4.26
CA ALA A 105 -6.72 27.86 2.93
C ALA A 105 -6.26 26.80 1.90
N ALA A 106 -5.96 25.57 2.33
CA ALA A 106 -5.57 24.50 1.43
C ALA A 106 -6.84 23.91 0.78
N ASN A 107 -7.04 24.22 -0.48
CA ASN A 107 -8.21 23.82 -1.29
C ASN A 107 -8.31 22.28 -1.39
N GLY A 108 -9.51 21.75 -1.61
CA GLY A 108 -9.76 20.32 -1.86
C GLY A 108 -8.90 19.71 -2.97
N ILE A 109 -8.42 20.52 -3.91
CA ILE A 109 -7.44 20.15 -4.93
C ILE A 109 -6.10 19.72 -4.29
N GLY A 110 -5.67 20.37 -3.20
CA GLY A 110 -4.46 19.98 -2.49
C GLY A 110 -4.55 18.57 -1.90
N ALA A 111 -5.68 18.23 -1.29
CA ALA A 111 -5.94 16.90 -0.76
C ALA A 111 -5.99 15.84 -1.88
N LEU A 112 -6.62 16.18 -3.02
CA LEU A 112 -6.64 15.31 -4.19
C LEU A 112 -5.22 15.00 -4.70
N ILE A 113 -4.38 16.02 -4.87
CA ILE A 113 -2.99 15.86 -5.29
C ILE A 113 -2.23 14.98 -4.29
N ALA A 114 -2.37 15.21 -2.98
CA ALA A 114 -1.74 14.43 -1.94
C ALA A 114 -2.10 12.94 -2.03
N VAL A 115 -3.38 12.63 -2.18
CA VAL A 115 -3.88 11.24 -2.30
C VAL A 115 -3.37 10.60 -3.60
N LEU A 116 -3.42 11.29 -4.73
CA LEU A 116 -2.94 10.77 -6.01
C LEU A 116 -1.42 10.51 -5.99
N CYS A 117 -0.63 11.41 -5.40
CA CYS A 117 0.81 11.22 -5.22
C CYS A 117 1.08 10.01 -4.31
N TYR A 118 0.38 9.89 -3.20
CA TYR A 118 0.51 8.75 -2.28
C TYR A 118 0.25 7.42 -3.00
N ILE A 119 -0.85 7.32 -3.74
CA ILE A 119 -1.21 6.12 -4.51
C ILE A 119 -0.19 5.86 -5.62
N GLY A 120 0.28 6.89 -6.31
CA GLY A 120 1.31 6.76 -7.34
C GLY A 120 2.62 6.21 -6.78
N PHE A 121 3.13 6.75 -5.66
CA PHE A 121 4.34 6.24 -5.02
C PHE A 121 4.15 4.82 -4.49
N PHE A 122 2.99 4.48 -3.93
CA PHE A 122 2.67 3.13 -3.52
C PHE A 122 2.66 2.15 -4.70
N ALA A 123 1.93 2.50 -5.78
CA ALA A 123 1.81 1.67 -6.97
C ALA A 123 3.15 1.50 -7.71
N ALA A 124 4.01 2.53 -7.69
CA ALA A 124 5.33 2.47 -8.29
C ALA A 124 6.35 1.66 -7.49
N SER A 125 6.09 1.40 -6.20
CA SER A 125 7.07 0.76 -5.31
C SER A 125 6.53 -0.44 -4.56
N LEU A 126 5.84 -0.20 -3.44
CA LEU A 126 5.42 -1.24 -2.49
C LEU A 126 4.46 -2.26 -3.10
N ALA A 127 3.57 -1.85 -4.02
CA ALA A 127 2.58 -2.74 -4.62
C ALA A 127 3.22 -3.93 -5.34
N PRO A 128 4.09 -3.76 -6.34
CA PRO A 128 4.73 -4.87 -7.03
C PRO A 128 5.88 -5.48 -6.23
N LEU A 129 6.67 -4.66 -5.51
CA LEU A 129 7.92 -5.10 -4.88
C LEU A 129 7.69 -6.09 -3.75
N MET A 130 6.62 -5.96 -2.99
CA MET A 130 6.29 -6.91 -1.94
C MET A 130 6.19 -8.33 -2.51
N TRP A 131 5.48 -8.51 -3.62
CA TRP A 131 5.29 -9.83 -4.26
C TRP A 131 6.58 -10.34 -4.91
N VAL A 132 7.34 -9.47 -5.55
CA VAL A 132 8.64 -9.82 -6.16
C VAL A 132 9.62 -10.26 -5.07
N VAL A 133 9.82 -9.44 -4.04
CA VAL A 133 10.78 -9.72 -2.96
C VAL A 133 10.41 -10.99 -2.20
N THR A 134 9.14 -11.17 -1.84
CA THR A 134 8.72 -12.40 -1.15
C THR A 134 8.90 -13.65 -2.01
N SER A 135 8.65 -13.55 -3.32
CA SER A 135 8.87 -14.66 -4.24
C SER A 135 10.36 -15.02 -4.43
N GLU A 136 11.23 -14.03 -4.33
CA GLU A 136 12.69 -14.21 -4.42
C GLU A 136 13.29 -14.75 -3.13
N ILE A 137 12.82 -14.29 -1.97
CA ILE A 137 13.32 -14.72 -0.66
C ILE A 137 12.92 -16.16 -0.35
N TYR A 138 11.73 -16.59 -0.78
CA TYR A 138 11.24 -17.93 -0.46
C TYR A 138 11.90 -19.00 -1.33
N PRO A 139 12.55 -20.03 -0.73
CA PRO A 139 13.06 -21.18 -1.48
C PRO A 139 11.96 -21.83 -2.31
N SER A 140 12.30 -22.28 -3.52
CA SER A 140 11.35 -22.85 -4.49
C SER A 140 10.49 -23.98 -3.90
N ARG A 141 11.08 -24.77 -2.99
CA ARG A 141 10.41 -25.89 -2.32
C ARG A 141 9.22 -25.47 -1.47
N ILE A 142 9.25 -24.31 -0.80
CA ILE A 142 8.21 -23.84 0.14
C ILE A 142 7.46 -22.61 -0.37
N ARG A 143 7.89 -22.05 -1.51
CA ARG A 143 7.41 -20.75 -2.03
C ARG A 143 5.88 -20.65 -2.05
N GLY A 144 5.17 -21.63 -2.60
CA GLY A 144 3.72 -21.61 -2.68
C GLY A 144 3.06 -21.50 -1.31
N THR A 145 3.46 -22.36 -0.35
CA THR A 145 2.87 -22.36 0.99
C THR A 145 3.25 -21.11 1.79
N ALA A 146 4.50 -20.63 1.66
CA ALA A 146 4.96 -19.41 2.32
C ALA A 146 4.25 -18.17 1.77
N MET A 147 4.07 -18.06 0.46
CA MET A 147 3.31 -16.96 -0.16
C MET A 147 1.85 -16.98 0.26
N SER A 148 1.20 -18.15 0.34
CA SER A 148 -0.18 -18.25 0.83
C SER A 148 -0.32 -17.73 2.27
N LEU A 149 0.66 -18.04 3.13
CA LEU A 149 0.68 -17.52 4.51
C LEU A 149 0.85 -16.00 4.54
N SER A 150 1.82 -15.46 3.80
CA SER A 150 2.03 -14.00 3.69
C SER A 150 0.81 -13.27 3.12
N THR A 151 0.14 -13.85 2.13
CA THR A 151 -1.11 -13.33 1.58
C THR A 151 -2.22 -13.32 2.62
N GLY A 152 -2.37 -14.42 3.39
CA GLY A 152 -3.35 -14.49 4.49
C GLY A 152 -3.12 -13.41 5.54
N ILE A 153 -1.86 -13.17 5.94
CA ILE A 153 -1.48 -12.10 6.87
C ILE A 153 -1.77 -10.74 6.27
N SER A 154 -1.45 -10.51 4.99
CA SER A 154 -1.78 -9.28 4.29
C SER A 154 -3.27 -8.95 4.34
N TRP A 155 -4.14 -9.91 4.00
CA TRP A 155 -5.58 -9.72 4.04
C TRP A 155 -6.12 -9.51 5.46
N LEU A 156 -5.55 -10.19 6.46
CA LEU A 156 -5.91 -9.95 7.87
C LEU A 156 -5.56 -8.52 8.29
N CYS A 157 -4.37 -8.05 7.96
CA CYS A 157 -3.96 -6.66 8.23
C CYS A 157 -4.85 -5.65 7.47
N THR A 158 -5.22 -5.92 6.22
CA THR A 158 -6.17 -5.12 5.46
C THR A 158 -7.52 -5.03 6.19
N PHE A 159 -8.07 -6.17 6.60
CA PHE A 159 -9.33 -6.20 7.34
C PHE A 159 -9.25 -5.36 8.61
N LEU A 160 -8.19 -5.54 9.41
CA LEU A 160 -8.01 -4.79 10.65
C LEU A 160 -7.89 -3.28 10.38
N THR A 161 -7.05 -2.87 9.43
CA THR A 161 -6.84 -1.44 9.13
C THR A 161 -8.10 -0.76 8.63
N VAL A 162 -8.85 -1.39 7.72
CA VAL A 162 -10.09 -0.83 7.17
C VAL A 162 -11.22 -0.82 8.21
N GLN A 163 -11.32 -1.85 9.06
CA GLN A 163 -12.36 -1.95 10.09
C GLN A 163 -12.14 -0.97 11.25
N PHE A 164 -10.89 -0.77 11.67
CA PHE A 164 -10.58 0.13 12.79
C PHE A 164 -10.53 1.60 12.38
N PHE A 165 -10.37 1.92 11.11
CA PHE A 165 -10.28 3.31 10.64
C PHE A 165 -11.50 4.17 10.99
N PRO A 166 -12.77 3.76 10.74
CA PRO A 166 -13.94 4.55 11.14
C PRO A 166 -14.04 4.77 12.65
N TRP A 167 -13.61 3.78 13.43
CA TRP A 167 -13.60 3.90 14.88
C TRP A 167 -12.60 4.95 15.37
N ILE A 168 -11.41 5.03 14.73
CA ILE A 168 -10.40 6.06 15.03
C ILE A 168 -10.89 7.45 14.62
N LEU A 169 -11.64 7.58 13.53
CA LEU A 169 -12.19 8.87 13.08
C LEU A 169 -13.29 9.42 13.99
N ASN A 170 -14.03 8.54 14.67
CA ASN A 170 -15.20 8.90 15.50
C ASN A 170 -14.86 9.13 16.99
N ASN A 171 -13.62 8.86 17.42
CA ASN A 171 -13.09 9.10 18.76
C ASN A 171 -11.92 10.08 18.76
#